data_24ac6ca8d5cc3942d968dc9998255289
#
_entry.id   24ac6ca8d5cc3942d968dc9998255289
#
_cell.length_a   1.000
_cell.length_b   1.000
_cell.length_c   1.000
_cell.angle_alpha   90.00
_cell.angle_beta   90.00
_cell.angle_gamma   90.00
#
_symmetry.space_group_name_H-M   'P 1'
#
loop_
_entity.id
_entity.type
_entity.pdbx_description
1 polymer ?
#
loop_
_entity_poly.entity_id
_entity_poly.type
_entity_poly.pdbx_seq_one_letter_code
_entity_poly.pdbx_strand_id
1 'polypeptide(L)'
;SNVKGIGNNLAHYMVKSLGIDKNLRMGMLTDEQVNSIEENIKNMDEKYPEFNLNRRKDMQTGKNLHNIETDLIIAKKQDIDLERILQSWRGTRHSLNLKVRGQRTRCTGRAGKVVGVRKSTLKPGKAS
;
A
#
# COMPACT_ATOMS: atom_id res chain seq x y z
N SER A 1 1.82 6.28 12.07
CA SER A 1 1.35 5.16 11.23
C SER A 1 0.28 5.54 10.21
N ASN A 2 -0.11 6.82 10.10
CA ASN A 2 -1.10 7.28 9.11
C ASN A 2 -0.49 7.46 7.71
N VAL A 3 0.83 7.48 7.61
CA VAL A 3 1.58 7.61 6.35
C VAL A 3 1.68 6.25 5.68
N LYS A 4 1.33 6.16 4.40
CA LYS A 4 1.45 4.91 3.63
C LYS A 4 2.93 4.51 3.51
N GLY A 5 3.25 3.31 3.90
CA GLY A 5 4.63 2.81 3.95
C GLY A 5 5.19 2.73 5.36
N ILE A 6 4.65 3.50 6.32
CA ILE A 6 5.09 3.49 7.72
C ILE A 6 4.04 2.76 8.56
N GLY A 7 4.31 1.51 8.87
CA GLY A 7 3.47 0.70 9.76
C GLY A 7 3.75 0.96 11.25
N ASN A 8 2.91 0.41 12.13
CA ASN A 8 3.04 0.59 13.58
C ASN A 8 4.41 0.17 14.11
N ASN A 9 4.96 -0.94 13.65
CA ASN A 9 6.26 -1.44 14.11
C ASN A 9 7.39 -0.48 13.74
N LEU A 10 7.38 0.01 12.49
CA LEU A 10 8.38 0.96 12.03
C LEU A 10 8.25 2.30 12.78
N ALA A 11 7.02 2.81 12.95
CA ALA A 11 6.75 4.02 13.71
C ALA A 11 7.25 3.91 15.17
N HIS A 12 7.00 2.79 15.84
CA HIS A 12 7.51 2.55 17.19
C HIS A 12 9.05 2.49 17.24
N TYR A 13 9.66 1.86 16.23
CA TYR A 13 11.11 1.82 16.14
C TYR A 13 11.70 3.23 15.95
N MET A 14 11.09 4.06 15.09
CA MET A 14 11.50 5.45 14.86
C MET A 14 11.43 6.28 16.14
N VAL A 15 10.31 6.25 16.83
CA VAL A 15 10.09 6.99 18.07
C VAL A 15 11.10 6.57 19.14
N LYS A 16 11.38 5.26 19.25
CA LYS A 16 12.37 4.72 20.17
C LYS A 16 13.79 5.13 19.81
N SER A 17 14.16 5.13 18.53
CA SER A 17 15.50 5.50 18.06
C SER A 17 15.80 6.99 18.27
N LEU A 18 14.76 7.83 18.22
CA LEU A 18 14.86 9.27 18.47
C LEU A 18 14.73 9.66 19.95
N GLY A 19 14.45 8.69 20.84
CA GLY A 19 14.27 8.96 22.26
C GLY A 19 13.04 9.79 22.60
N ILE A 20 12.04 9.85 21.72
CA ILE A 20 10.82 10.62 21.92
C ILE A 20 9.81 9.78 22.71
N ASP A 21 9.10 10.37 23.66
CA ASP A 21 8.03 9.67 24.39
C ASP A 21 6.85 9.39 23.45
N LYS A 22 6.49 8.11 23.35
CA LYS A 22 5.36 7.63 22.54
C LYS A 22 3.98 8.18 22.94
N ASN A 23 3.86 8.65 24.20
CA ASN A 23 2.62 9.21 24.73
C ASN A 23 2.51 10.72 24.51
N LEU A 24 3.56 11.36 24.00
CA LEU A 24 3.57 12.78 23.73
C LEU A 24 2.59 13.11 22.58
N ARG A 25 1.80 14.17 22.77
CA ARG A 25 0.92 14.65 21.70
C ARG A 25 1.74 15.35 20.62
N MET A 26 1.40 15.18 19.35
CA MET A 26 2.12 15.78 18.23
C MET A 26 2.30 17.29 18.31
N GLY A 27 1.34 18.01 18.86
CA GLY A 27 1.44 19.46 19.04
C GLY A 27 2.39 19.93 20.15
N MET A 28 2.99 19.01 20.91
CA MET A 28 3.98 19.31 21.94
C MET A 28 5.42 18.96 21.51
N LEU A 29 5.60 18.53 20.26
CA LEU A 29 6.92 18.28 19.70
C LEU A 29 7.66 19.61 19.49
N THR A 30 8.95 19.63 19.80
CA THR A 30 9.83 20.74 19.46
C THR A 30 10.19 20.72 17.98
N ASP A 31 10.50 21.86 17.40
CA ASP A 31 10.91 21.97 15.99
C ASP A 31 12.17 21.12 15.70
N GLU A 32 13.08 20.99 16.65
CA GLU A 32 14.25 20.12 16.54
C GLU A 32 13.87 18.64 16.42
N GLN A 33 12.87 18.20 17.18
CA GLN A 33 12.36 16.82 17.11
C GLN A 33 11.66 16.57 15.77
N VAL A 34 10.92 17.54 15.26
CA VAL A 34 10.27 17.44 13.94
C VAL A 34 11.32 17.31 12.84
N ASN A 35 12.35 18.17 12.84
CA ASN A 35 13.46 18.09 11.88
C ASN A 35 14.18 16.74 11.95
N SER A 36 14.42 16.23 13.15
CA SER A 36 15.04 14.91 13.35
C SER A 36 14.17 13.76 12.81
N ILE A 37 12.85 13.85 12.91
CA ILE A 37 11.92 12.89 12.32
C ILE A 37 11.99 12.95 10.80
N GLU A 38 11.99 14.15 10.20
CA GLU A 38 12.07 14.33 8.76
C GLU A 38 13.37 13.77 8.18
N GLU A 39 14.50 14.04 8.81
CA GLU A 39 15.80 13.47 8.42
C GLU A 39 15.82 11.93 8.51
N ASN A 40 15.21 11.39 9.55
CA ASN A 40 15.08 9.94 9.67
C ASN A 40 14.21 9.34 8.57
N ILE A 41 13.14 10.03 8.18
CA ILE A 41 12.27 9.60 7.07
C ILE A 41 13.02 9.64 5.74
N LYS A 42 13.86 10.64 5.50
CA LYS A 42 14.66 10.76 4.27
C LYS A 42 15.76 9.69 4.17
N ASN A 43 16.35 9.31 5.31
CA ASN A 43 17.50 8.41 5.36
C ASN A 43 17.14 7.02 5.93
N MET A 44 15.92 6.52 5.66
CA MET A 44 15.46 5.24 6.20
C MET A 44 16.28 4.06 5.72
N ASP A 45 16.72 4.10 4.47
CA ASP A 45 17.43 2.99 3.82
C ASP A 45 18.75 2.65 4.53
N GLU A 46 19.40 3.66 5.08
CA GLU A 46 20.71 3.52 5.75
C GLU A 46 20.58 3.27 7.26
N LYS A 47 19.58 3.91 7.89
CA LYS A 47 19.44 3.90 9.36
C LYS A 47 18.71 2.68 9.91
N TYR A 48 17.89 2.03 9.10
CA TYR A 48 17.04 0.96 9.57
C TYR A 48 17.48 -0.41 9.08
N PRO A 49 17.30 -1.46 9.90
CA PRO A 49 17.66 -2.82 9.50
C PRO A 49 16.80 -3.27 8.31
N GLU A 50 17.38 -4.08 7.44
CA GLU A 50 16.77 -4.54 6.20
C GLU A 50 15.38 -5.16 6.35
N PHE A 51 15.12 -5.84 7.47
CA PHE A 51 13.82 -6.48 7.70
C PHE A 51 12.66 -5.49 7.93
N ASN A 52 12.96 -4.22 8.23
CA ASN A 52 11.98 -3.16 8.39
C ASN A 52 11.66 -2.43 7.08
N LEU A 53 12.50 -2.62 6.06
CA LEU A 53 12.33 -1.97 4.76
C LEU A 53 11.26 -2.68 3.93
N ASN A 54 10.46 -1.90 3.19
CA ASN A 54 9.36 -2.45 2.39
C ASN A 54 9.76 -2.87 0.98
N ARG A 55 10.90 -2.38 0.44
CA ARG A 55 11.42 -2.74 -0.88
C ARG A 55 12.83 -3.29 -0.75
N ARG A 56 12.92 -4.58 -0.42
CA ARG A 56 14.20 -5.27 -0.33
C ARG A 56 14.58 -5.85 -1.69
N LYS A 57 15.88 -5.73 -2.05
CA LYS A 57 16.44 -6.23 -3.30
C LYS A 57 15.63 -5.76 -4.51
N ASP A 58 15.55 -4.43 -4.65
CA ASP A 58 14.87 -3.81 -5.78
C ASP A 58 15.33 -4.43 -7.11
N MET A 59 14.41 -4.75 -8.00
CA MET A 59 14.67 -5.49 -9.24
C MET A 59 15.60 -4.72 -10.19
N GLN A 60 15.59 -3.40 -10.14
CA GLN A 60 16.41 -2.56 -11.04
C GLN A 60 17.77 -2.22 -10.43
N THR A 61 17.81 -1.86 -9.16
CA THR A 61 19.00 -1.36 -8.50
C THR A 61 19.70 -2.38 -7.61
N GLY A 62 19.02 -3.46 -7.25
CA GLY A 62 19.52 -4.48 -6.31
C GLY A 62 19.62 -3.99 -4.86
N LYS A 63 19.30 -2.73 -4.59
CA LYS A 63 19.41 -2.10 -3.27
C LYS A 63 18.18 -2.35 -2.42
N ASN A 64 18.37 -2.21 -1.11
CA ASN A 64 17.28 -2.21 -0.15
C ASN A 64 16.80 -0.77 0.03
N LEU A 65 15.55 -0.50 -0.31
CA LEU A 65 14.93 0.83 -0.28
C LEU A 65 13.69 0.82 0.61
N HIS A 66 13.30 1.99 1.08
CA HIS A 66 12.02 2.17 1.77
C HIS A 66 11.19 3.25 1.08
N ASN A 67 10.16 2.82 0.37
CA ASN A 67 9.27 3.73 -0.37
C ASN A 67 8.10 4.18 0.51
N ILE A 68 7.77 5.46 0.43
CA ILE A 68 6.72 6.07 1.23
C ILE A 68 5.70 6.74 0.30
N GLU A 69 4.44 6.74 0.71
CA GLU A 69 3.32 7.40 0.03
C GLU A 69 3.29 7.24 -1.49
N THR A 70 3.67 8.31 -2.20
CA THR A 70 3.63 8.39 -3.67
C THR A 70 4.61 7.42 -4.30
N ASP A 71 5.83 7.34 -3.77
CA ASP A 71 6.88 6.46 -4.29
C ASP A 71 6.50 4.99 -4.18
N LEU A 72 5.84 4.62 -3.07
CA LEU A 72 5.30 3.28 -2.88
C LEU A 72 4.21 2.95 -3.91
N ILE A 73 3.33 3.90 -4.21
CA ILE A 73 2.27 3.72 -5.20
C ILE A 73 2.85 3.59 -6.61
N ILE A 74 3.82 4.44 -6.95
CA ILE A 74 4.51 4.44 -8.25
C ILE A 74 5.27 3.12 -8.42
N ALA A 75 6.07 2.72 -7.44
CA ALA A 75 6.83 1.48 -7.48
C ALA A 75 5.93 0.26 -7.67
N LYS A 76 4.81 0.20 -6.92
CA LYS A 76 3.82 -0.88 -7.09
C LYS A 76 3.21 -0.89 -8.49
N LYS A 77 2.93 0.28 -9.07
CA LYS A 77 2.40 0.38 -10.43
C LYS A 77 3.42 -0.09 -11.45
N GLN A 78 4.66 0.35 -11.32
CA GLN A 78 5.77 -0.06 -12.20
C GLN A 78 5.99 -1.58 -12.18
N ASP A 79 5.96 -2.21 -11.00
CA ASP A 79 6.09 -3.66 -10.87
C ASP A 79 4.97 -4.40 -11.62
N ILE A 80 3.72 -3.90 -11.50
CA ILE A 80 2.58 -4.49 -12.21
C ILE A 80 2.70 -4.27 -13.72
N ASP A 81 3.12 -3.09 -14.16
CA ASP A 81 3.27 -2.77 -15.57
C ASP A 81 4.42 -3.58 -16.20
N LEU A 82 5.50 -3.81 -15.46
CA LEU A 82 6.57 -4.72 -15.89
C LEU A 82 6.05 -6.14 -16.13
N GLU A 83 5.27 -6.69 -15.19
CA GLU A 83 4.66 -8.02 -15.34
C GLU A 83 3.71 -8.09 -16.56
N ARG A 84 3.02 -6.98 -16.88
CA ARG A 84 2.15 -6.89 -18.07
C ARG A 84 2.97 -6.86 -19.36
N ILE A 85 4.05 -6.08 -19.40
CA ILE A 85 4.96 -6.00 -20.55
C ILE A 85 5.60 -7.35 -20.84
N LEU A 86 6.01 -8.07 -19.80
CA LEU A 86 6.57 -9.41 -19.90
C LEU A 86 5.53 -10.47 -20.29
N GLN A 87 4.26 -10.10 -20.41
CA GLN A 87 3.14 -11.01 -20.70
C GLN A 87 3.11 -12.24 -19.77
N SER A 88 3.57 -12.08 -18.53
CA SER A 88 3.55 -13.15 -17.53
C SER A 88 2.11 -13.54 -17.18
N TRP A 89 1.93 -14.77 -16.65
CA TRP A 89 0.63 -15.19 -16.13
C TRP A 89 0.06 -14.20 -15.11
N ARG A 90 0.90 -13.67 -14.24
CA ARG A 90 0.54 -12.64 -13.26
C ARG A 90 0.14 -11.34 -13.93
N GLY A 91 0.86 -10.90 -14.97
CA GLY A 91 0.55 -9.71 -15.75
C GLY A 91 -0.81 -9.82 -16.44
N THR A 92 -1.10 -10.97 -17.07
CA THR A 92 -2.41 -11.24 -17.67
C THR A 92 -3.54 -11.18 -16.63
N ARG A 93 -3.32 -11.76 -15.44
CA ARG A 93 -4.29 -11.69 -14.35
C ARG A 93 -4.53 -10.25 -13.87
N HIS A 94 -3.47 -9.44 -13.76
CA HIS A 94 -3.59 -8.02 -13.43
C HIS A 94 -4.34 -7.22 -14.50
N SER A 95 -4.11 -7.50 -15.78
CA SER A 95 -4.82 -6.84 -16.89
C SER A 95 -6.33 -7.12 -16.86
N LEU A 96 -6.71 -8.32 -16.48
CA LEU A 96 -8.10 -8.73 -16.36
C LEU A 96 -8.74 -8.40 -15.00
N ASN A 97 -8.02 -7.73 -14.10
CA ASN A 97 -8.43 -7.45 -12.72
C ASN A 97 -8.85 -8.71 -11.92
N LEU A 98 -8.18 -9.83 -12.19
CA LEU A 98 -8.42 -11.10 -11.54
C LEU A 98 -7.45 -11.32 -10.37
N LYS A 99 -7.80 -12.25 -9.48
CA LYS A 99 -6.92 -12.66 -8.38
C LYS A 99 -5.67 -13.35 -8.93
N VAL A 100 -4.49 -12.99 -8.39
CA VAL A 100 -3.17 -13.34 -8.95
C VAL A 100 -2.55 -14.57 -8.25
N ARG A 101 -2.96 -14.85 -7.01
CA ARG A 101 -2.35 -15.87 -6.14
C ARG A 101 -3.07 -17.22 -6.17
N GLY A 102 -3.68 -17.59 -7.29
CA GLY A 102 -4.36 -18.87 -7.44
C GLY A 102 -5.68 -19.02 -6.66
N GLN A 103 -6.26 -17.92 -6.18
CA GLN A 103 -7.52 -17.94 -5.45
C GLN A 103 -8.69 -18.34 -6.38
N ARG A 104 -9.67 -19.01 -5.79
CA ARG A 104 -10.87 -19.43 -6.50
C ARG A 104 -11.66 -18.23 -7.02
N THR A 105 -12.10 -18.29 -8.29
CA THR A 105 -12.82 -17.19 -8.96
C THR A 105 -14.29 -17.50 -9.21
N ARG A 106 -14.74 -18.73 -8.93
CA ARG A 106 -16.14 -19.13 -9.17
C ARG A 106 -17.13 -18.36 -8.30
N CYS A 107 -16.79 -18.12 -7.03
CA CYS A 107 -17.65 -17.46 -6.05
C CYS A 107 -17.10 -16.13 -5.57
N THR A 108 -15.79 -15.91 -5.66
CA THR A 108 -15.08 -14.74 -5.15
C THR A 108 -14.39 -13.96 -6.27
N GLY A 109 -14.08 -12.71 -6.01
CA GLY A 109 -13.39 -11.84 -6.98
C GLY A 109 -14.29 -11.33 -8.11
N ARG A 110 -15.59 -11.42 -7.96
CA ARG A 110 -16.54 -10.84 -8.90
C ARG A 110 -16.75 -9.38 -8.59
N ALA A 111 -16.36 -8.49 -9.50
CA ALA A 111 -16.64 -7.07 -9.44
C ALA A 111 -17.90 -6.81 -10.30
N GLY A 112 -18.84 -6.07 -9.74
CA GLY A 112 -20.03 -5.63 -10.47
C GLY A 112 -21.33 -5.84 -9.67
N LYS A 113 -22.41 -5.27 -10.20
CA LYS A 113 -23.75 -5.43 -9.64
C LYS A 113 -24.30 -6.82 -10.02
N VAL A 114 -25.07 -7.42 -9.13
CA VAL A 114 -25.83 -8.63 -9.42
C VAL A 114 -26.77 -8.35 -10.61
N VAL A 115 -26.66 -9.15 -11.65
CA VAL A 115 -27.55 -9.07 -12.81
C VAL A 115 -28.85 -9.78 -12.43
N GLY A 116 -29.95 -9.04 -12.45
CA GLY A 116 -31.27 -9.57 -12.12
C GLY A 116 -32.29 -8.45 -11.95
N VAL A 117 -33.54 -8.81 -11.87
CA VAL A 117 -34.65 -7.86 -11.66
C VAL A 117 -34.71 -7.48 -10.18
N ARG A 118 -34.57 -6.20 -9.87
CA ARG A 118 -34.80 -5.67 -8.50
C ARG A 118 -36.29 -5.36 -8.33
N LYS A 119 -36.88 -5.75 -7.19
CA LYS A 119 -38.26 -5.43 -6.87
C LYS A 119 -38.59 -3.93 -7.00
N SER A 120 -37.63 -3.04 -6.71
CA SER A 120 -37.77 -1.59 -6.83
C SER A 120 -37.86 -1.06 -8.27
N THR A 121 -37.51 -1.86 -9.28
CA THR A 121 -37.60 -1.48 -10.70
C THR A 121 -38.86 -1.99 -11.37
N LEU A 122 -39.63 -2.80 -10.69
CA LEU A 122 -40.99 -3.14 -11.11
C LEU A 122 -41.87 -1.92 -10.80
N LYS A 123 -42.19 -1.09 -11.81
CA LYS A 123 -43.21 -0.05 -11.68
C LYS A 123 -44.52 -0.76 -11.29
N PRO A 124 -45.22 -0.29 -10.24
CA PRO A 124 -46.57 -0.80 -9.97
C PRO A 124 -47.39 -0.63 -11.24
N GLY A 125 -47.90 -1.74 -11.76
CA GLY A 125 -48.78 -1.70 -12.92
C GLY A 125 -49.89 -0.72 -12.64
N LYS A 126 -50.15 0.22 -13.58
CA LYS A 126 -51.35 1.04 -13.54
C LYS A 126 -52.53 0.08 -13.50
N ALA A 127 -53.24 0.06 -12.39
CA ALA A 127 -54.57 -0.54 -12.36
C ALA A 127 -55.43 0.27 -13.33
N SER A 128 -55.89 -0.39 -14.38
CA SER A 128 -56.92 0.12 -15.29
C SER A 128 -58.29 -0.08 -14.68
#